data_3a26e3aecfa806afc43053304de1b095
#
_entry.id   3a26e3aecfa806afc43053304de1b095
#
_cell.length_a   1.000
_cell.length_b   1.000
_cell.length_c   1.000
_cell.angle_alpha   90.00
_cell.angle_beta   90.00
_cell.angle_gamma   90.00
#
_symmetry.space_group_name_H-M   'P 1'
#
loop_
_entity.id
_entity.type
_entity.pdbx_description
1 polymer ?
#
loop_
_entity_poly.entity_id
_entity_poly.type
_entity_poly.pdbx_seq_one_letter_code
_entity_poly.pdbx_strand_id
1 'polypeptide(L)'
;MTENLKVLVVDDSSDLRDLISFVIRRHPEGWQVVATATEGRQAVDEARANQPDLVLLDIAMPVMDGMQALPLIREAAPGAVVVMLSGYPFETAGQGALDAGAHGYLEKSDLVRGLIPRVERILQEALNNSR
;
A
#
# COMPACT_ATOMS: atom_id res chain seq x y z
N MET A 1 5.90 -17.33 3.03
CA MET A 1 5.86 -16.31 1.97
C MET A 1 5.39 -14.96 2.49
N THR A 2 4.41 -14.96 3.40
CA THR A 2 3.93 -13.70 4.00
C THR A 2 4.43 -13.47 5.41
N GLU A 3 5.38 -14.29 5.89
CA GLU A 3 5.97 -14.10 7.21
C GLU A 3 6.98 -12.97 7.19
N ASN A 4 7.01 -12.17 8.25
CA ASN A 4 7.93 -11.04 8.41
C ASN A 4 7.86 -10.04 7.24
N LEU A 5 6.67 -9.87 6.68
CA LEU A 5 6.44 -8.99 5.54
C LEU A 5 6.83 -7.54 5.90
N LYS A 6 7.59 -6.91 5.03
CA LYS A 6 7.98 -5.50 5.21
C LYS A 6 6.97 -4.59 4.54
N VAL A 7 6.41 -3.68 5.30
CA VAL A 7 5.31 -2.81 4.84
C VAL A 7 5.71 -1.35 4.88
N LEU A 8 5.46 -0.63 3.80
CA LEU A 8 5.55 0.82 3.73
C LEU A 8 4.13 1.38 3.78
N VAL A 9 3.86 2.26 4.73
CA VAL A 9 2.54 2.89 4.89
C VAL A 9 2.62 4.34 4.47
N VAL A 10 1.82 4.73 3.48
CA VAL A 10 1.83 6.07 2.89
C VAL A 10 0.45 6.69 2.99
N ASP A 11 0.33 7.74 3.78
CA ASP A 11 -0.91 8.52 3.94
C ASP A 11 -0.53 9.87 4.55
N ASP A 12 -1.18 10.93 4.12
CA ASP A 12 -0.89 12.26 4.68
C ASP A 12 -1.52 12.47 6.05
N SER A 13 -2.46 11.62 6.46
CA SER A 13 -3.08 11.66 7.78
C SER A 13 -2.25 10.86 8.80
N SER A 14 -1.75 11.54 9.84
CA SER A 14 -1.01 10.85 10.89
C SER A 14 -1.89 9.84 11.63
N ASP A 15 -3.17 10.17 11.82
CA ASP A 15 -4.10 9.27 12.50
C ASP A 15 -4.28 7.96 11.72
N LEU A 16 -4.40 8.04 10.40
CA LEU A 16 -4.53 6.86 9.56
C LEU A 16 -3.23 6.06 9.52
N ARG A 17 -2.09 6.74 9.39
CA ARG A 17 -0.79 6.03 9.43
C ARG A 17 -0.65 5.26 10.75
N ASP A 18 -1.01 5.88 11.87
CA ASP A 18 -0.91 5.24 13.18
C ASP A 18 -1.86 4.05 13.29
N LEU A 19 -3.09 4.20 12.82
CA LEU A 19 -4.08 3.12 12.85
C LEU A 19 -3.64 1.94 12.00
N ILE A 20 -3.23 2.20 10.78
CA ILE A 20 -2.78 1.17 9.84
C ILE A 20 -1.55 0.46 10.41
N SER A 21 -0.59 1.24 10.91
CA SER A 21 0.64 0.69 11.49
C SER A 21 0.34 -0.20 12.69
N PHE A 22 -0.60 0.23 13.54
CA PHE A 22 -1.01 -0.56 14.69
C PHE A 22 -1.59 -1.92 14.25
N VAL A 23 -2.48 -1.90 13.27
CA VAL A 23 -3.10 -3.14 12.76
C VAL A 23 -2.04 -4.06 12.14
N ILE A 24 -1.14 -3.50 11.33
CA ILE A 24 -0.08 -4.28 10.67
C ILE A 24 0.83 -4.95 11.70
N ARG A 25 1.26 -4.20 12.73
CA ARG A 25 2.19 -4.71 13.73
C ARG A 25 1.59 -5.83 14.60
N ARG A 26 0.29 -5.97 14.60
CA ARG A 26 -0.38 -7.02 15.38
C ARG A 26 -0.57 -8.32 14.58
N HIS A 27 -0.14 -8.33 13.33
CA HIS A 27 -0.29 -9.52 12.49
C HIS A 27 0.52 -10.69 13.08
N PRO A 28 -0.09 -11.86 13.24
CA PRO A 28 0.61 -12.99 13.88
C PRO A 28 1.82 -13.51 13.10
N GLU A 29 1.94 -13.19 11.82
CA GLU A 29 3.09 -13.60 11.01
C GLU A 29 4.25 -12.61 11.09
N GLY A 30 4.20 -11.65 12.00
CA GLY A 30 5.33 -10.75 12.23
C GLY A 30 5.53 -9.67 11.19
N TRP A 31 4.45 -9.17 10.60
CA TRP A 31 4.55 -8.08 9.64
C TRP A 31 5.15 -6.84 10.30
N GLN A 32 6.00 -6.13 9.57
CA GLN A 32 6.75 -4.99 10.07
C GLN A 32 6.49 -3.75 9.23
N VAL A 33 6.22 -2.62 9.90
CA VAL A 33 6.18 -1.33 9.22
C VAL A 33 7.62 -0.82 9.18
N VAL A 34 8.26 -0.92 8.02
CA VAL A 34 9.67 -0.55 7.87
C VAL A 34 9.86 0.94 7.64
N ALA A 35 8.82 1.62 7.15
CA ALA A 35 8.84 3.06 6.95
C ALA A 35 7.42 3.59 6.77
N THR A 36 7.27 4.90 6.96
CA THR A 36 6.03 5.60 6.65
C THR A 36 6.37 6.82 5.80
N ALA A 37 5.39 7.31 5.05
CA ALA A 37 5.56 8.50 4.22
C ALA A 37 4.26 9.31 4.23
N THR A 38 4.39 10.62 4.02
CA THR A 38 3.26 11.56 4.09
C THR A 38 2.84 12.08 2.72
N GLU A 39 3.63 11.82 1.68
CA GLU A 39 3.34 12.24 0.31
C GLU A 39 4.15 11.38 -0.67
N GLY A 40 3.83 11.53 -1.96
CA GLY A 40 4.32 10.60 -2.98
C GLY A 40 5.83 10.59 -3.17
N ARG A 41 6.49 11.74 -3.13
CA ARG A 41 7.93 11.79 -3.32
C ARG A 41 8.68 11.07 -2.21
N GLN A 42 8.26 11.31 -0.97
CA GLN A 42 8.82 10.62 0.17
C GLN A 42 8.58 9.11 0.06
N ALA A 43 7.38 8.72 -0.43
CA ALA A 43 7.06 7.31 -0.61
C ALA A 43 7.99 6.62 -1.61
N VAL A 44 8.32 7.29 -2.72
CA VAL A 44 9.26 6.75 -3.71
C VAL A 44 10.63 6.54 -3.09
N ASP A 45 11.11 7.55 -2.34
CA ASP A 45 12.43 7.47 -1.70
C ASP A 45 12.48 6.35 -0.66
N GLU A 46 11.42 6.21 0.15
CA GLU A 46 11.35 5.15 1.16
C GLU A 46 11.23 3.76 0.52
N ALA A 47 10.48 3.64 -0.57
CA ALA A 47 10.38 2.39 -1.30
C ALA A 47 11.75 1.96 -1.84
N ARG A 48 12.50 2.89 -2.40
CA ARG A 48 13.84 2.58 -2.91
C ARG A 48 14.78 2.15 -1.78
N ALA A 49 14.75 2.87 -0.67
CA ALA A 49 15.68 2.63 0.45
C ALA A 49 15.37 1.32 1.18
N ASN A 50 14.09 0.97 1.33
CA ASN A 50 13.69 -0.13 2.19
C ASN A 50 13.28 -1.40 1.45
N GLN A 51 13.02 -1.32 0.14
CA GLN A 51 12.57 -2.46 -0.67
C GLN A 51 11.46 -3.24 0.04
N PRO A 52 10.31 -2.60 0.31
CA PRO A 52 9.23 -3.28 1.03
C PRO A 52 8.60 -4.39 0.18
N ASP A 53 7.93 -5.30 0.85
CA ASP A 53 7.15 -6.35 0.18
C ASP A 53 5.75 -5.86 -0.15
N LEU A 54 5.26 -4.89 0.62
CA LEU A 54 3.91 -4.35 0.48
C LEU A 54 3.95 -2.84 0.67
N VAL A 55 3.30 -2.11 -0.21
CA VAL A 55 3.11 -0.67 -0.07
C VAL A 55 1.61 -0.38 0.00
N LEU A 56 1.19 0.26 1.08
CA LEU A 56 -0.18 0.76 1.23
C LEU A 56 -0.14 2.24 0.90
N LEU A 57 -0.72 2.63 -0.21
CA LEU A 57 -0.50 3.95 -0.84
C LEU A 57 -1.80 4.73 -0.98
N ASP A 58 -1.92 5.81 -0.21
CA ASP A 58 -3.05 6.73 -0.33
C ASP A 58 -3.02 7.43 -1.70
N ILE A 59 -4.18 7.61 -2.31
CA ILE A 59 -4.29 8.31 -3.59
C ILE A 59 -4.16 9.82 -3.39
N ALA A 60 -4.91 10.39 -2.46
CA ALA A 60 -5.01 11.84 -2.29
C ALA A 60 -3.99 12.37 -1.29
N MET A 61 -2.90 12.93 -1.79
CA MET A 61 -1.83 13.50 -0.95
C MET A 61 -1.27 14.78 -1.59
N PRO A 62 -0.72 15.70 -0.77
CA PRO A 62 -0.08 16.90 -1.32
C PRO A 62 1.25 16.57 -2.00
N VAL A 63 1.79 17.53 -2.73
CA VAL A 63 3.07 17.50 -3.42
C VAL A 63 3.06 16.50 -4.58
N MET A 64 3.02 15.23 -4.30
CA MET A 64 2.88 14.15 -5.29
C MET A 64 1.83 13.18 -4.78
N ASP A 65 0.73 13.03 -5.51
CA ASP A 65 -0.34 12.11 -5.10
C ASP A 65 0.03 10.66 -5.38
N GLY A 66 -0.84 9.75 -4.92
CA GLY A 66 -0.57 8.32 -5.04
C GLY A 66 -0.54 7.84 -6.48
N MET A 67 -1.39 8.38 -7.35
CA MET A 67 -1.40 7.96 -8.75
C MET A 67 -0.12 8.38 -9.48
N GLN A 68 0.43 9.55 -9.14
CA GLN A 68 1.71 10.01 -9.67
C GLN A 68 2.87 9.18 -9.12
N ALA A 69 2.80 8.80 -7.84
CA ALA A 69 3.86 8.03 -7.19
C ALA A 69 3.88 6.57 -7.64
N LEU A 70 2.73 6.01 -8.00
CA LEU A 70 2.58 4.58 -8.28
C LEU A 70 3.59 4.05 -9.30
N PRO A 71 3.73 4.60 -10.50
CA PRO A 71 4.72 4.07 -11.45
C PRO A 71 6.16 4.22 -10.95
N LEU A 72 6.43 5.28 -10.21
CA LEU A 72 7.78 5.51 -9.67
C LEU A 72 8.11 4.51 -8.55
N ILE A 73 7.13 4.17 -7.73
CA ILE A 73 7.29 3.15 -6.69
C ILE A 73 7.49 1.78 -7.33
N ARG A 74 6.71 1.47 -8.37
CA ARG A 74 6.85 0.20 -9.09
C ARG A 74 8.25 0.05 -9.68
N GLU A 75 8.85 1.14 -10.14
CA GLU A 75 10.22 1.15 -10.66
C GLU A 75 11.25 1.07 -9.53
N ALA A 76 11.03 1.81 -8.44
CA ALA A 76 11.98 1.88 -7.32
C ALA A 76 12.02 0.58 -6.52
N ALA A 77 10.90 -0.11 -6.40
CA ALA A 77 10.78 -1.35 -5.64
C ALA A 77 9.95 -2.37 -6.44
N PRO A 78 10.56 -2.97 -7.47
CA PRO A 78 9.82 -3.83 -8.40
C PRO A 78 9.24 -5.10 -7.77
N GLY A 79 9.78 -5.53 -6.62
CA GLY A 79 9.26 -6.69 -5.89
C GLY A 79 8.07 -6.37 -4.99
N ALA A 80 7.71 -5.10 -4.83
CA ALA A 80 6.64 -4.72 -3.90
C ALA A 80 5.26 -4.91 -4.53
N VAL A 81 4.34 -5.40 -3.74
CA VAL A 81 2.91 -5.37 -4.08
C VAL A 81 2.37 -4.02 -3.62
N VAL A 82 1.73 -3.28 -4.52
CA VAL A 82 1.20 -1.95 -4.20
C VAL A 82 -0.32 -2.01 -4.14
N VAL A 83 -0.86 -1.64 -2.99
CA VAL A 83 -2.30 -1.57 -2.76
C VAL A 83 -2.68 -0.11 -2.53
N MET A 84 -3.59 0.40 -3.36
CA MET A 84 -4.06 1.77 -3.22
C MET A 84 -5.09 1.86 -2.11
N LEU A 85 -5.03 2.95 -1.34
CA LEU A 85 -6.03 3.28 -0.32
C LEU A 85 -6.74 4.55 -0.75
N SER A 86 -8.06 4.56 -0.70
CA SER A 86 -8.80 5.72 -1.15
C SER A 86 -10.12 5.90 -0.40
N GLY A 87 -10.50 7.16 -0.20
CA GLY A 87 -11.85 7.49 0.25
C GLY A 87 -12.90 7.34 -0.85
N TYR A 88 -12.47 7.19 -2.11
CA TYR A 88 -13.39 7.02 -3.23
C TYR A 88 -13.76 5.56 -3.43
N PRO A 89 -15.01 5.26 -3.85
CA PRO A 89 -15.40 3.90 -4.18
C PRO A 89 -14.58 3.34 -5.34
N PHE A 90 -14.47 2.02 -5.40
CA PHE A 90 -13.75 1.36 -6.50
C PHE A 90 -14.29 1.79 -7.86
N GLU A 91 -15.62 1.95 -7.99
CA GLU A 91 -16.26 2.35 -9.24
C GLU A 91 -15.75 3.69 -9.77
N THR A 92 -15.25 4.55 -8.89
CA THR A 92 -14.75 5.88 -9.26
C THR A 92 -13.29 5.85 -9.70
N ALA A 93 -12.43 5.16 -8.96
CA ALA A 93 -10.99 5.26 -9.15
C ALA A 93 -10.26 3.92 -9.22
N GLY A 94 -10.94 2.83 -8.89
CA GLY A 94 -10.27 1.53 -8.76
C GLY A 94 -9.69 1.00 -10.04
N GLN A 95 -10.47 1.02 -11.14
CA GLN A 95 -9.98 0.49 -12.41
C GLN A 95 -8.80 1.30 -12.93
N GLY A 96 -8.85 2.64 -12.79
CA GLY A 96 -7.73 3.48 -13.18
C GLY A 96 -6.46 3.16 -12.41
N ALA A 97 -6.59 2.87 -11.12
CA ALA A 97 -5.43 2.48 -10.31
C ALA A 97 -4.86 1.13 -10.76
N LEU A 98 -5.70 0.16 -11.02
CA LEU A 98 -5.25 -1.15 -11.50
C LEU A 98 -4.58 -1.02 -12.86
N ASP A 99 -5.16 -0.23 -13.76
CA ASP A 99 -4.59 0.01 -15.09
C ASP A 99 -3.22 0.71 -15.01
N ALA A 100 -3.04 1.53 -13.98
CA ALA A 100 -1.77 2.25 -13.77
C ALA A 100 -0.70 1.39 -13.09
N GLY A 101 -1.03 0.16 -12.71
CA GLY A 101 -0.06 -0.79 -12.18
C GLY A 101 -0.23 -1.18 -10.72
N ALA A 102 -1.29 -0.72 -10.05
CA ALA A 102 -1.58 -1.17 -8.68
C ALA A 102 -2.02 -2.64 -8.69
N HIS A 103 -1.66 -3.37 -7.66
CA HIS A 103 -2.06 -4.76 -7.50
C HIS A 103 -3.44 -4.89 -6.87
N GLY A 104 -3.89 -3.86 -6.16
CA GLY A 104 -5.18 -3.88 -5.52
C GLY A 104 -5.63 -2.49 -5.11
N TYR A 105 -6.88 -2.41 -4.64
CA TYR A 105 -7.52 -1.17 -4.26
C TYR A 105 -8.41 -1.42 -3.05
N LEU A 106 -8.25 -0.62 -2.01
CA LEU A 106 -9.07 -0.70 -0.81
C LEU A 106 -9.72 0.64 -0.52
N GLU A 107 -10.99 0.60 -0.20
CA GLU A 107 -11.68 1.81 0.25
C GLU A 107 -11.36 2.04 1.72
N LYS A 108 -11.11 3.29 2.09
CA LYS A 108 -10.74 3.62 3.47
C LYS A 108 -11.83 3.24 4.48
N SER A 109 -13.08 3.17 4.06
CA SER A 109 -14.17 2.71 4.92
C SER A 109 -14.00 1.26 5.36
N ASP A 110 -13.20 0.46 4.65
CA ASP A 110 -12.97 -0.95 4.96
C ASP A 110 -11.80 -1.20 5.90
N LEU A 111 -11.02 -0.16 6.23
CA LEU A 111 -9.78 -0.32 7.01
C LEU A 111 -10.03 -0.87 8.42
N VAL A 112 -11.13 -0.46 9.05
CA VAL A 112 -11.44 -0.88 10.42
C VAL A 112 -11.90 -2.33 10.48
N ARG A 113 -12.52 -2.82 9.41
CA ARG A 113 -13.19 -4.13 9.44
C ARG A 113 -12.46 -5.24 8.71
N GLY A 114 -11.45 -4.97 7.95
CA GLY A 114 -10.91 -6.06 7.16
C GLY A 114 -9.67 -5.71 6.38
N LEU A 115 -8.82 -4.85 6.89
CA LEU A 115 -7.58 -4.52 6.21
C LEU A 115 -6.76 -5.77 5.93
N ILE A 116 -6.50 -6.57 6.95
CA ILE A 116 -5.60 -7.72 6.84
C ILE A 116 -6.14 -8.78 5.87
N PRO A 117 -7.38 -9.28 6.02
CA PRO A 117 -7.89 -10.28 5.07
C PRO A 117 -7.91 -9.80 3.62
N ARG A 118 -8.24 -8.53 3.40
CA ARG A 118 -8.28 -7.97 2.04
C ARG A 118 -6.88 -7.86 1.45
N VAL A 119 -5.92 -7.40 2.24
CA VAL A 119 -4.52 -7.31 1.80
C VAL A 119 -3.95 -8.70 1.54
N GLU A 120 -4.25 -9.67 2.40
CA GLU A 120 -3.77 -11.04 2.20
C GLU A 120 -4.30 -11.63 0.90
N ARG A 121 -5.56 -11.35 0.55
CA ARG A 121 -6.12 -11.80 -0.72
C ARG A 121 -5.37 -11.18 -1.90
N ILE A 122 -5.10 -9.88 -1.84
CA ILE A 122 -4.38 -9.18 -2.91
C ILE A 122 -2.97 -9.74 -3.04
N LEU A 123 -2.28 -9.98 -1.93
CA LEU A 123 -0.95 -10.59 -1.94
C LEU A 123 -0.98 -11.97 -2.59
N GLN A 124 -1.97 -12.78 -2.24
CA GLN A 124 -2.10 -14.12 -2.80
C GLN A 124 -2.33 -14.07 -4.32
N GLU A 125 -3.21 -13.17 -4.77
CA GLU A 125 -3.48 -12.99 -6.19
C GLU A 125 -2.23 -12.50 -6.94
N ALA A 126 -1.48 -11.59 -6.35
CA ALA A 126 -0.25 -11.07 -6.96
C ALA A 126 0.81 -12.16 -7.08
N LEU A 127 0.95 -13.02 -6.07
CA LEU A 127 1.88 -14.15 -6.11
C LEU A 127 1.47 -15.16 -7.18
N ASN A 128 0.19 -15.44 -7.31
CA ASN A 128 -0.31 -16.37 -8.32
C ASN A 128 -0.09 -15.84 -9.73
N ASN A 129 -0.24 -14.54 -9.93
CA ASN A 129 -0.07 -13.91 -11.24
C ASN A 129 1.39 -13.73 -11.64
N SER A 130 2.32 -13.89 -10.70
CA SER A 130 3.76 -13.75 -10.96
C SER A 130 4.39 -14.98 -11.58
N ARG A 131 3.63 -16.05 -11.70
CA ARG A 131 4.16 -17.35 -12.19
C ARG A 131 4.08 -17.46 -13.70
#